data_a59564e0bec291de24c64e222dc2fb74
#
_entry.id   a59564e0bec291de24c64e222dc2fb74
#
_cell.length_a   1.000
_cell.length_b   1.000
_cell.length_c   1.000
_cell.angle_alpha   90.00
_cell.angle_beta   90.00
_cell.angle_gamma   90.00
#
_symmetry.space_group_name_H-M   'P 1'
#
loop_
_entity.id
_entity.type
_entity.pdbx_description
1 polymer ?
#
loop_
_entity_poly.entity_id
_entity_poly.type
_entity_poly.pdbx_seq_one_letter_code
_entity_poly.pdbx_strand_id
1 'polypeptide(L)'
;MDRGDPAGDPDQCHAVAIDGRAPTYDGGIVSRVDSVPLGIVVNNAGKRFFDEGEDFWPKRYAIWGRLIAAQTDQIGYAITDAKADGLFMPTVLPPLKSKTIDGLAKQIDIPAAALLQTIDQFNAATISGSFNHQALDDCRTQGLLINK
;
A
#
# COMPACT_ATOMS: atom_id res chain seq x y z
N MET A 1 16.25 -8.90 -34.18
CA MET A 1 15.82 -7.86 -33.25
C MET A 1 17.05 -7.40 -32.50
N ASP A 2 17.53 -6.21 -32.81
CA ASP A 2 18.62 -5.60 -32.05
C ASP A 2 18.11 -5.35 -30.64
N ARG A 3 18.69 -6.04 -29.67
CA ARG A 3 18.49 -5.72 -28.27
C ARG A 3 19.36 -4.52 -27.98
N GLY A 4 18.76 -3.33 -27.95
CA GLY A 4 19.45 -2.15 -27.45
C GLY A 4 19.90 -2.39 -25.99
N ASP A 5 21.07 -1.87 -25.65
CA ASP A 5 21.52 -1.86 -24.27
C ASP A 5 20.52 -1.04 -23.41
N PRO A 6 20.18 -1.49 -22.19
CA PRO A 6 19.31 -0.74 -21.32
C PRO A 6 19.93 0.63 -21.01
N ALA A 7 19.17 1.70 -21.22
CA ALA A 7 19.58 3.05 -20.83
C ALA A 7 19.17 3.33 -19.40
N GLY A 8 20.13 3.70 -18.55
CA GLY A 8 19.89 4.03 -17.14
C GLY A 8 19.89 2.81 -16.21
N ASP A 9 19.40 3.03 -14.99
CA ASP A 9 19.29 2.00 -13.96
C ASP A 9 17.98 1.20 -14.16
N PRO A 10 18.04 -0.10 -14.51
CA PRO A 10 16.86 -0.93 -14.73
C PRO A 10 15.99 -1.08 -13.46
N ASP A 11 16.55 -0.83 -12.28
CA ASP A 11 15.81 -0.89 -11.01
C ASP A 11 14.98 0.38 -10.74
N GLN A 12 15.16 1.43 -11.52
CA GLN A 12 14.42 2.69 -11.42
C GLN A 12 13.27 2.75 -12.44
N CYS A 13 12.40 1.76 -12.44
CA CYS A 13 11.23 1.80 -13.31
C CYS A 13 10.07 2.56 -12.66
N HIS A 14 9.32 3.31 -13.48
CA HIS A 14 8.03 3.89 -13.09
C HIS A 14 6.97 2.80 -13.18
N ALA A 15 6.62 2.20 -12.07
CA ALA A 15 5.61 1.15 -11.96
C ALA A 15 4.60 1.49 -10.87
N VAL A 16 3.36 1.74 -11.25
CA VAL A 16 2.28 2.07 -10.33
C VAL A 16 1.54 0.82 -9.87
N ALA A 17 1.04 0.86 -8.63
CA ALA A 17 0.09 -0.13 -8.15
C ALA A 17 -1.30 0.18 -8.70
N ILE A 18 -1.94 -0.80 -9.29
CA ILE A 18 -3.32 -0.74 -9.74
C ILE A 18 -4.16 -1.76 -8.98
N ASP A 19 -5.49 -1.58 -8.99
CA ASP A 19 -6.40 -2.54 -8.39
C ASP A 19 -6.30 -3.89 -9.13
N GLY A 20 -5.94 -4.95 -8.41
CA GLY A 20 -5.76 -6.29 -8.98
C GLY A 20 -7.06 -6.93 -9.53
N ARG A 21 -8.21 -6.31 -9.27
CA ARG A 21 -9.50 -6.71 -9.83
C ARG A 21 -9.78 -6.07 -11.21
N ALA A 22 -8.96 -5.09 -11.59
CA ALA A 22 -9.05 -4.48 -12.92
C ALA A 22 -8.65 -5.49 -14.00
N PRO A 23 -9.22 -5.42 -15.22
CA PRO A 23 -8.79 -6.26 -16.32
C PRO A 23 -7.31 -6.08 -16.63
N THR A 24 -6.60 -7.18 -16.90
CA THR A 24 -5.14 -7.23 -17.07
C THR A 24 -4.59 -6.18 -18.05
N TYR A 25 -5.32 -5.90 -19.12
CA TYR A 25 -4.89 -4.97 -20.19
C TYR A 25 -5.67 -3.66 -20.21
N ASP A 26 -6.56 -3.44 -19.23
CA ASP A 26 -7.47 -2.28 -19.20
C ASP A 26 -7.50 -1.60 -17.83
N GLY A 27 -6.43 -1.79 -17.05
CA GLY A 27 -6.33 -1.27 -15.69
C GLY A 27 -6.23 0.24 -15.61
N GLY A 28 -5.51 0.88 -16.45
CA GLY A 28 -5.37 2.33 -16.55
C GLY A 28 -5.22 3.10 -15.23
N ILE A 29 -5.08 4.41 -15.32
CA ILE A 29 -4.87 5.29 -14.16
C ILE A 29 -6.07 5.33 -13.20
N VAL A 30 -7.26 5.07 -13.71
CA VAL A 30 -8.51 5.10 -12.91
C VAL A 30 -8.59 3.98 -11.88
N SER A 31 -7.79 2.94 -12.04
CA SER A 31 -7.67 1.85 -11.07
C SER A 31 -6.43 1.96 -10.16
N ARG A 32 -5.66 3.04 -10.26
CA ARG A 32 -4.52 3.30 -9.37
C ARG A 32 -4.97 3.41 -7.92
N VAL A 33 -4.20 2.82 -7.02
CA VAL A 33 -4.47 2.87 -5.58
C VAL A 33 -3.68 4.01 -4.95
N ASP A 34 -4.37 5.04 -4.50
CA ASP A 34 -3.79 6.26 -3.89
C ASP A 34 -3.94 6.31 -2.35
N SER A 35 -4.50 5.26 -1.74
CA SER A 35 -4.70 5.20 -0.29
C SER A 35 -3.46 4.77 0.51
N VAL A 36 -2.39 4.37 -0.15
CA VAL A 36 -1.18 3.82 0.47
C VAL A 36 -0.66 4.62 1.67
N PRO A 37 -0.45 5.95 1.58
CA PRO A 37 0.10 6.71 2.71
C PRO A 37 -0.88 6.90 3.87
N LEU A 38 -2.16 6.58 3.68
CA LEU A 38 -3.22 6.77 4.68
C LEU A 38 -3.51 5.50 5.50
N GLY A 39 -2.74 4.44 5.27
CA GLY A 39 -2.90 3.17 5.94
C GLY A 39 -1.60 2.39 6.00
N ILE A 40 -1.72 1.08 5.87
CA ILE A 40 -0.60 0.15 5.73
C ILE A 40 -0.76 -0.69 4.47
N VAL A 41 0.34 -1.20 3.94
CA VAL A 41 0.31 -2.20 2.86
C VAL A 41 0.93 -3.49 3.33
N VAL A 42 0.15 -4.58 3.23
CA VAL A 42 0.60 -5.92 3.61
C VAL A 42 0.64 -6.85 2.41
N ASN A 43 1.51 -7.84 2.45
CA ASN A 43 1.54 -8.93 1.48
C ASN A 43 0.55 -10.04 1.86
N ASN A 44 0.50 -11.14 1.09
CA ASN A 44 -0.37 -12.28 1.35
C ASN A 44 -0.04 -13.05 2.65
N ALA A 45 1.10 -12.80 3.29
CA ALA A 45 1.40 -13.29 4.64
C ALA A 45 0.90 -12.36 5.75
N GLY A 46 0.18 -11.28 5.42
CA GLY A 46 -0.32 -10.28 6.37
C GLY A 46 0.76 -9.38 6.96
N LYS A 47 1.91 -9.23 6.30
CA LYS A 47 3.06 -8.46 6.80
C LYS A 47 3.36 -7.25 5.94
N ARG A 48 3.68 -6.12 6.58
CA ARG A 48 4.21 -4.92 5.91
C ARG A 48 5.58 -5.23 5.31
N PHE A 49 5.90 -4.60 4.18
CA PHE A 49 7.15 -4.83 3.46
C PHE A 49 7.86 -3.55 3.02
N PHE A 50 7.26 -2.38 3.23
CA PHE A 50 7.89 -1.09 2.95
C PHE A 50 7.29 0.02 3.84
N ASP A 51 7.95 1.19 3.87
CA ASP A 51 7.46 2.41 4.52
C ASP A 51 6.47 3.13 3.62
N GLU A 52 5.19 3.15 4.00
CA GLU A 52 4.12 3.77 3.23
C GLU A 52 4.18 5.31 3.28
N GLY A 53 4.92 5.87 4.23
CA GLY A 53 5.04 7.29 4.49
C GLY A 53 6.44 7.89 4.23
N GLU A 54 7.36 7.16 3.60
CA GLU A 54 8.76 7.59 3.44
C GLU A 54 8.97 8.92 2.72
N ASP A 55 8.03 9.32 1.87
CA ASP A 55 8.04 10.61 1.19
C ASP A 55 6.63 11.00 0.76
N PHE A 56 6.47 12.22 0.28
CA PHE A 56 5.22 12.76 -0.25
C PHE A 56 4.69 11.90 -1.42
N TRP A 57 3.44 11.47 -1.34
CA TRP A 57 2.85 10.49 -2.25
C TRP A 57 3.01 10.80 -3.74
N PRO A 58 2.82 12.04 -4.24
CA PRO A 58 3.05 12.37 -5.64
C PRO A 58 4.45 12.09 -6.18
N LYS A 59 5.45 11.96 -5.30
CA LYS A 59 6.81 11.58 -5.70
C LYS A 59 7.02 10.05 -5.69
N ARG A 60 6.25 9.34 -4.87
CA ARG A 60 6.58 7.93 -4.53
C ARG A 60 5.59 6.90 -5.06
N TYR A 61 4.41 7.29 -5.54
CA TYR A 61 3.44 6.33 -6.08
C TYR A 61 4.02 5.41 -7.17
N ALA A 62 5.01 5.89 -7.90
CA ALA A 62 5.63 5.18 -9.03
C ALA A 62 6.52 4.00 -8.63
N ILE A 63 6.93 3.86 -7.36
CA ILE A 63 7.74 2.73 -6.91
C ILE A 63 6.90 1.54 -6.45
N TRP A 64 5.63 1.76 -6.14
CA TRP A 64 4.79 0.76 -5.47
C TRP A 64 4.49 -0.45 -6.35
N GLY A 65 4.40 -0.29 -7.69
CA GLY A 65 4.26 -1.43 -8.60
C GLY A 65 5.46 -2.38 -8.49
N ARG A 66 6.69 -1.86 -8.42
CA ARG A 66 7.91 -2.66 -8.24
C ARG A 66 7.94 -3.36 -6.87
N LEU A 67 7.60 -2.63 -5.81
CA LEU A 67 7.58 -3.19 -4.45
C LEU A 67 6.58 -4.34 -4.32
N ILE A 68 5.41 -4.20 -4.94
CA ILE A 68 4.38 -5.24 -4.97
C ILE A 68 4.83 -6.41 -5.86
N ALA A 69 5.42 -6.13 -7.03
CA ALA A 69 5.94 -7.17 -7.91
C ALA A 69 7.00 -8.07 -7.26
N ALA A 70 7.71 -7.56 -6.24
CA ALA A 70 8.67 -8.33 -5.46
C ALA A 70 8.03 -9.21 -4.37
N GLN A 71 6.72 -9.08 -4.10
CA GLN A 71 6.01 -9.91 -3.13
C GLN A 71 5.55 -11.22 -3.75
N THR A 72 5.27 -12.21 -2.89
CA THR A 72 4.67 -13.48 -3.33
C THR A 72 3.35 -13.20 -4.05
N ASP A 73 3.13 -13.86 -5.17
CA ASP A 73 1.98 -13.70 -6.07
C ASP A 73 1.84 -12.29 -6.66
N GLN A 74 2.82 -11.41 -6.43
CA GLN A 74 2.83 -10.03 -6.92
C GLN A 74 1.58 -9.23 -6.45
N ILE A 75 1.15 -9.50 -5.23
CA ILE A 75 -0.04 -8.88 -4.63
C ILE A 75 0.36 -8.14 -3.34
N GLY A 76 -0.24 -6.95 -3.15
CA GLY A 76 -0.26 -6.20 -1.91
C GLY A 76 -1.66 -5.71 -1.60
N TYR A 77 -1.99 -5.61 -0.33
CA TYR A 77 -3.30 -5.14 0.16
C TYR A 77 -3.11 -3.83 0.90
N ALA A 78 -3.59 -2.73 0.31
CA ALA A 78 -3.66 -1.43 0.98
C ALA A 78 -4.86 -1.42 1.94
N ILE A 79 -4.59 -1.28 3.22
CA ILE A 79 -5.60 -1.35 4.30
C ILE A 79 -5.66 0.00 5.00
N THR A 80 -6.84 0.59 5.03
CA THR A 80 -7.12 1.86 5.71
C THR A 80 -8.28 1.68 6.69
N ASP A 81 -8.36 2.55 7.67
CA ASP A 81 -9.57 2.67 8.48
C ASP A 81 -10.56 3.69 7.86
N ALA A 82 -11.75 3.79 8.45
CA ALA A 82 -12.81 4.68 7.94
C ALA A 82 -12.46 6.18 8.01
N LYS A 83 -11.42 6.58 8.76
CA LYS A 83 -10.98 7.98 8.83
C LYS A 83 -10.30 8.43 7.54
N ALA A 84 -9.78 7.48 6.75
CA ALA A 84 -9.17 7.77 5.47
C ALA A 84 -10.21 7.99 4.35
N ASP A 85 -11.48 7.65 4.57
CA ASP A 85 -12.52 7.81 3.55
C ASP A 85 -12.62 9.29 3.14
N GLY A 86 -12.50 9.56 1.83
CA GLY A 86 -12.56 10.91 1.26
C GLY A 86 -11.24 11.70 1.26
N LEU A 87 -10.15 11.15 1.80
CA LEU A 87 -8.84 11.82 1.84
C LEU A 87 -7.95 11.46 0.63
N PHE A 88 -8.35 10.51 -0.20
CA PHE A 88 -7.63 10.09 -1.40
C PHE A 88 -8.55 9.96 -2.59
N MET A 89 -7.97 9.93 -3.79
CA MET A 89 -8.74 9.74 -5.02
C MET A 89 -9.34 8.33 -5.06
N PRO A 90 -10.66 8.18 -5.16
CA PRO A 90 -11.30 6.88 -5.20
C PRO A 90 -10.91 6.11 -6.47
N THR A 91 -10.76 4.79 -6.34
CA THR A 91 -10.64 3.90 -7.50
C THR A 91 -12.01 3.62 -8.11
N VAL A 92 -12.03 3.18 -9.37
CA VAL A 92 -13.27 2.76 -10.06
C VAL A 92 -13.97 1.59 -9.34
N LEU A 93 -13.19 0.70 -8.73
CA LEU A 93 -13.72 -0.44 -8.01
C LEU A 93 -13.84 -0.11 -6.52
N PRO A 94 -15.04 -0.26 -5.92
CA PRO A 94 -15.23 0.01 -4.51
C PRO A 94 -14.29 -0.83 -3.62
N PRO A 95 -13.75 -0.25 -2.52
CA PRO A 95 -12.94 -1.00 -1.58
C PRO A 95 -13.75 -2.10 -0.89
N LEU A 96 -13.09 -3.21 -0.57
CA LEU A 96 -13.65 -4.21 0.33
C LEU A 96 -13.77 -3.63 1.73
N LYS A 97 -14.88 -3.87 2.41
CA LYS A 97 -15.15 -3.33 3.75
C LYS A 97 -15.55 -4.44 4.72
N SER A 98 -15.05 -4.34 5.95
CA SER A 98 -15.45 -5.21 7.05
C SER A 98 -15.48 -4.43 8.37
N LYS A 99 -16.33 -4.87 9.29
CA LYS A 99 -16.37 -4.32 10.66
C LYS A 99 -15.27 -4.88 11.55
N THR A 100 -14.60 -5.95 11.14
CA THR A 100 -13.56 -6.63 11.91
C THR A 100 -12.36 -6.97 11.02
N ILE A 101 -11.17 -7.04 11.62
CA ILE A 101 -9.96 -7.45 10.94
C ILE A 101 -10.06 -8.91 10.45
N ASP A 102 -10.63 -9.80 11.26
CA ASP A 102 -10.88 -11.20 10.88
C ASP A 102 -11.80 -11.31 9.65
N GLY A 103 -12.86 -10.52 9.62
CA GLY A 103 -13.76 -10.47 8.47
C GLY A 103 -13.09 -9.89 7.21
N LEU A 104 -12.19 -8.93 7.36
CA LEU A 104 -11.40 -8.39 6.24
C LEU A 104 -10.40 -9.44 5.73
N ALA A 105 -9.67 -10.08 6.63
CA ALA A 105 -8.70 -11.12 6.29
C ALA A 105 -9.33 -12.27 5.51
N LYS A 106 -10.55 -12.69 5.89
CA LYS A 106 -11.32 -13.70 5.16
C LYS A 106 -11.72 -13.27 3.74
N GLN A 107 -12.03 -11.98 3.53
CA GLN A 107 -12.40 -11.47 2.21
C GLN A 107 -11.22 -11.44 1.23
N ILE A 108 -10.00 -11.27 1.74
CA ILE A 108 -8.78 -11.16 0.94
C ILE A 108 -7.90 -12.41 1.02
N ASP A 109 -8.40 -13.47 1.67
CA ASP A 109 -7.76 -14.79 1.82
C ASP A 109 -6.33 -14.74 2.36
N ILE A 110 -6.14 -14.01 3.47
CA ILE A 110 -4.85 -13.96 4.18
C ILE A 110 -4.98 -14.43 5.64
N PRO A 111 -3.88 -14.84 6.29
CA PRO A 111 -3.92 -15.30 7.68
C PRO A 111 -4.38 -14.20 8.64
N ALA A 112 -5.58 -14.35 9.21
CA ALA A 112 -6.20 -13.34 10.08
C ALA A 112 -5.33 -13.01 11.31
N ALA A 113 -4.71 -14.01 11.93
CA ALA A 113 -3.85 -13.80 13.09
C ALA A 113 -2.59 -12.98 12.75
N ALA A 114 -2.00 -13.19 11.56
CA ALA A 114 -0.84 -12.42 11.10
C ALA A 114 -1.22 -10.98 10.79
N LEU A 115 -2.37 -10.76 10.13
CA LEU A 115 -2.87 -9.43 9.85
C LEU A 115 -3.18 -8.67 11.15
N LEU A 116 -3.88 -9.29 12.09
CA LEU A 116 -4.19 -8.69 13.38
C LEU A 116 -2.91 -8.30 14.13
N GLN A 117 -1.93 -9.21 14.21
CA GLN A 117 -0.65 -8.91 14.83
C GLN A 117 0.06 -7.70 14.19
N THR A 118 0.05 -7.63 12.86
CA THR A 118 0.67 -6.50 12.13
C THR A 118 -0.02 -5.18 12.46
N ILE A 119 -1.36 -5.16 12.49
CA ILE A 119 -2.14 -3.96 12.83
C ILE A 119 -1.93 -3.55 14.29
N ASP A 120 -1.94 -4.51 15.22
CA ASP A 120 -1.73 -4.23 16.65
C ASP A 120 -0.33 -3.66 16.91
N GLN A 121 0.71 -4.24 16.30
CA GLN A 121 2.06 -3.71 16.38
C GLN A 121 2.18 -2.31 15.80
N PHE A 122 1.57 -2.07 14.64
CA PHE A 122 1.56 -0.75 14.01
C PHE A 122 0.88 0.29 14.90
N ASN A 123 -0.30 -0.02 15.41
CA ASN A 123 -1.07 0.87 16.30
C ASN A 123 -0.31 1.18 17.60
N ALA A 124 0.31 0.16 18.21
CA ALA A 124 1.10 0.34 19.43
C ALA A 124 2.37 1.20 19.22
N ALA A 125 2.91 1.20 18.01
CA ALA A 125 4.10 1.95 17.65
C ALA A 125 3.82 3.38 17.17
N THR A 126 2.54 3.74 16.99
CA THR A 126 2.14 5.04 16.43
C THR A 126 2.43 6.17 17.43
N ILE A 127 3.10 7.21 16.93
CA ILE A 127 3.34 8.47 17.64
C ILE A 127 2.44 9.53 17.02
N SER A 128 1.63 10.17 17.86
CA SER A 128 0.73 11.23 17.43
C SER A 128 1.51 12.45 16.96
N GLY A 129 1.06 13.07 15.89
CA GLY A 129 1.61 14.30 15.30
C GLY A 129 0.51 15.18 14.73
N SER A 130 0.90 16.26 14.09
CA SER A 130 0.00 17.14 13.34
C SER A 130 -0.30 16.51 11.98
N PHE A 131 -1.44 15.84 11.87
CA PHE A 131 -1.83 15.14 10.65
C PHE A 131 -2.06 16.10 9.47
N ASN A 132 -1.36 15.85 8.35
CA ASN A 132 -1.55 16.54 7.07
C ASN A 132 -1.36 15.57 5.91
N HIS A 133 -2.42 15.01 5.37
CA HIS A 133 -2.38 14.04 4.26
C HIS A 133 -1.86 14.61 2.93
N GLN A 134 -1.63 15.92 2.84
CA GLN A 134 -1.14 16.60 1.62
C GLN A 134 0.36 16.88 1.65
N ALA A 135 1.05 16.56 2.74
CA ALA A 135 2.48 16.79 2.91
C ALA A 135 3.09 15.71 3.80
N LEU A 136 4.41 15.68 3.90
CA LEU A 136 5.07 15.00 5.00
C LEU A 136 4.70 15.71 6.30
N ASP A 137 4.19 14.96 7.25
CA ASP A 137 3.76 15.48 8.54
C ASP A 137 4.53 14.83 9.71
N ASP A 138 4.13 15.13 10.94
CA ASP A 138 4.78 14.60 12.14
C ASP A 138 4.24 13.24 12.59
N CYS A 139 3.24 12.67 11.88
CA CYS A 139 2.67 11.37 12.19
C CYS A 139 3.63 10.27 11.77
N ARG A 140 4.03 9.43 12.71
CA ARG A 140 5.02 8.37 12.46
C ARG A 140 4.84 7.19 13.39
N THR A 141 5.55 6.12 13.11
CA THR A 141 5.74 5.01 14.04
C THR A 141 7.19 4.95 14.53
N GLN A 142 7.41 4.27 15.67
CA GLN A 142 8.74 4.04 16.22
C GLN A 142 8.85 2.65 16.83
N GLY A 143 9.98 1.98 16.58
CA GLY A 143 10.27 0.67 17.15
C GLY A 143 9.79 -0.52 16.32
N LEU A 144 9.30 -0.29 15.11
CA LEU A 144 9.01 -1.35 14.14
C LEU A 144 10.24 -1.71 13.32
N LEU A 145 10.24 -2.91 12.73
CA LEU A 145 11.26 -3.31 11.75
C LEU A 145 11.27 -2.33 10.54
N ILE A 146 10.09 -1.92 10.13
CA ILE A 146 9.87 -0.87 9.11
C ILE A 146 8.97 0.18 9.77
N ASN A 147 9.53 1.31 10.14
CA ASN A 147 8.74 2.44 10.63
C ASN A 147 8.01 3.13 9.46
N LYS A 148 7.03 3.94 9.81
CA LYS A 148 6.32 4.81 8.89
C LYS A 148 6.48 6.25 9.36
#